data_48184989ebbe37cd153c4a605b32ad59
#
_entry.id   48184989ebbe37cd153c4a605b32ad59
#
_cell.length_a   1.000
_cell.length_b   1.000
_cell.length_c   1.000
_cell.angle_alpha   90.00
_cell.angle_beta   90.00
_cell.angle_gamma   90.00
#
_symmetry.space_group_name_H-M   'P 1'
#
loop_
_entity.id
_entity.type
_entity.pdbx_description
1 polymer ?
#
loop_
_entity_poly.entity_id
_entity_poly.type
_entity_poly.pdbx_seq_one_letter_code
_entity_poly.pdbx_strand_id
1 'polypeptide(L)'
;MKIPLCRPSIDNNEIKLVAKSLRSSWLTHGPYNQKFEQLFNKKFNIKYSIAMNSCTSALECAVKALGTKGEIIIPSFTWVSTANAVLNCGSKPIFADIDYKTRNISLNNIKKCVTNKTIAIIVVHFAGLPCDMTQISKFCKKNNIKIIEDSAETLGAKINSKYTGTFGTG
;
A
#
# COMPACT_ATOMS: atom_id res chain seq x y z
N MET A 1 -22.03 -15.18 22.80
CA MET A 1 -20.59 -15.29 22.46
C MET A 1 -20.15 -13.96 21.86
N LYS A 2 -19.11 -13.30 22.40
CA LYS A 2 -18.56 -12.05 21.79
C LYS A 2 -17.43 -12.45 20.86
N ILE A 3 -17.59 -12.17 19.58
CA ILE A 3 -16.56 -12.41 18.56
C ILE A 3 -15.88 -11.05 18.29
N PRO A 4 -14.62 -10.84 18.70
CA PRO A 4 -13.91 -9.59 18.39
C PRO A 4 -13.55 -9.53 16.91
N LEU A 5 -13.52 -8.33 16.36
CA LEU A 5 -13.11 -8.09 14.96
C LEU A 5 -11.67 -8.56 14.72
N CYS A 6 -10.77 -8.27 15.64
CA CYS A 6 -9.42 -8.80 15.66
C CYS A 6 -8.90 -8.92 17.10
N ARG A 7 -7.84 -9.72 17.27
CA ARG A 7 -7.05 -9.76 18.50
C ARG A 7 -5.56 -9.72 18.13
N PRO A 8 -4.75 -8.88 18.77
CA PRO A 8 -3.31 -8.92 18.55
C PRO A 8 -2.75 -10.26 19.06
N SER A 9 -1.83 -10.83 18.28
CA SER A 9 -1.07 -12.02 18.68
C SER A 9 0.24 -11.53 19.29
N ILE A 10 0.27 -11.37 20.61
CA ILE A 10 1.42 -10.89 21.36
C ILE A 10 1.78 -11.95 22.40
N ASP A 11 3.04 -12.37 22.40
CA ASP A 11 3.60 -13.29 23.38
C ASP A 11 4.77 -12.66 24.15
N ASN A 12 5.48 -13.49 24.93
CA ASN A 12 6.61 -13.02 25.73
C ASN A 12 7.81 -12.55 24.89
N ASN A 13 7.92 -12.91 23.62
CA ASN A 13 9.03 -12.51 22.77
C ASN A 13 8.86 -11.05 22.35
N GLU A 14 7.66 -10.63 21.94
CA GLU A 14 7.34 -9.24 21.62
C GLU A 14 7.56 -8.35 22.85
N ILE A 15 7.05 -8.80 24.02
CA ILE A 15 7.20 -8.04 25.29
C ILE A 15 8.69 -7.86 25.63
N LYS A 16 9.50 -8.91 25.53
CA LYS A 16 10.95 -8.84 25.79
C LYS A 16 11.68 -7.91 24.83
N LEU A 17 11.32 -7.95 23.51
CA LEU A 17 11.94 -7.08 22.51
C LEU A 17 11.59 -5.61 22.74
N VAL A 18 10.34 -5.31 23.05
CA VAL A 18 9.92 -3.93 23.39
C VAL A 18 10.64 -3.44 24.63
N ALA A 19 10.67 -4.24 25.72
CA ALA A 19 11.39 -3.88 26.94
C ALA A 19 12.89 -3.66 26.68
N LYS A 20 13.52 -4.49 25.85
CA LYS A 20 14.92 -4.31 25.45
C LYS A 20 15.13 -3.01 24.67
N SER A 21 14.23 -2.67 23.75
CA SER A 21 14.29 -1.42 23.00
C SER A 21 14.21 -0.20 23.94
N LEU A 22 13.26 -0.19 24.88
CA LEU A 22 13.12 0.88 25.85
C LEU A 22 14.38 1.05 26.72
N ARG A 23 14.98 -0.04 27.17
CA ARG A 23 16.21 -0.01 27.99
C ARG A 23 17.45 0.41 27.20
N SER A 24 17.43 0.35 25.87
CA SER A 24 18.55 0.76 25.03
C SER A 24 18.74 2.28 24.93
N SER A 25 17.77 3.06 25.44
CA SER A 25 17.68 4.52 25.31
C SER A 25 17.61 5.02 23.84
N TRP A 26 17.48 4.11 22.86
CA TRP A 26 17.33 4.47 21.44
C TRP A 26 15.87 4.30 21.02
N LEU A 27 15.10 5.37 21.11
CA LEU A 27 13.64 5.36 20.91
C LEU A 27 13.20 5.98 19.59
N THR A 28 14.14 6.37 18.73
CA THR A 28 13.89 6.91 17.38
C THR A 28 14.29 5.90 16.32
N HIS A 29 14.28 6.33 15.05
CA HIS A 29 14.77 5.50 13.95
C HIS A 29 16.22 5.06 14.22
N GLY A 30 16.47 3.74 14.18
CA GLY A 30 17.76 3.19 14.59
C GLY A 30 17.91 1.71 14.26
N PRO A 31 18.75 0.97 15.01
CA PRO A 31 19.12 -0.42 14.68
C PRO A 31 17.93 -1.38 14.51
N TYR A 32 16.84 -1.21 15.27
CA TYR A 32 15.66 -2.06 15.14
C TYR A 32 14.89 -1.78 13.87
N ASN A 33 14.79 -0.51 13.43
CA ASN A 33 14.17 -0.16 12.15
C ASN A 33 14.97 -0.76 10.99
N GLN A 34 16.30 -0.58 10.99
CA GLN A 34 17.17 -1.15 9.95
C GLN A 34 17.06 -2.67 9.88
N LYS A 35 17.05 -3.34 11.03
CA LYS A 35 16.87 -4.80 11.10
C LYS A 35 15.49 -5.22 10.57
N PHE A 36 14.44 -4.48 10.90
CA PHE A 36 13.10 -4.74 10.40
C PHE A 36 13.06 -4.62 8.87
N GLU A 37 13.59 -3.52 8.31
CA GLU A 37 13.66 -3.29 6.86
C GLU A 37 14.43 -4.41 6.15
N GLN A 38 15.58 -4.81 6.69
CA GLN A 38 16.37 -5.94 6.13
C GLN A 38 15.61 -7.26 6.13
N LEU A 39 14.93 -7.58 7.24
CA LEU A 39 14.12 -8.81 7.34
C LEU A 39 12.92 -8.76 6.41
N PHE A 40 12.28 -7.61 6.26
CA PHE A 40 11.18 -7.38 5.35
C PHE A 40 11.61 -7.55 3.90
N ASN A 41 12.75 -6.93 3.51
CA ASN A 41 13.34 -7.09 2.18
C ASN A 41 13.61 -8.56 1.85
N LYS A 42 14.22 -9.28 2.78
CA LYS A 42 14.50 -10.72 2.62
C LYS A 42 13.21 -11.53 2.51
N LYS A 43 12.21 -11.28 3.36
CA LYS A 43 10.95 -12.03 3.42
C LYS A 43 10.15 -11.90 2.13
N PHE A 44 10.07 -10.67 1.59
CA PHE A 44 9.24 -10.36 0.42
C PHE A 44 10.03 -10.30 -0.89
N ASN A 45 11.33 -10.58 -0.84
CA ASN A 45 12.24 -10.54 -2.00
C ASN A 45 12.16 -9.19 -2.75
N ILE A 46 12.25 -8.09 -1.99
CA ILE A 46 12.29 -6.72 -2.51
C ILE A 46 13.65 -6.10 -2.19
N LYS A 47 14.03 -5.11 -2.99
CA LYS A 47 15.36 -4.51 -2.89
C LYS A 47 15.48 -3.51 -1.74
N TYR A 48 14.44 -2.71 -1.55
CA TYR A 48 14.41 -1.66 -0.54
C TYR A 48 13.09 -1.62 0.20
N SER A 49 13.12 -1.26 1.46
CA SER A 49 11.95 -0.88 2.26
C SER A 49 12.33 0.25 3.20
N ILE A 50 11.35 1.04 3.56
CA ILE A 50 11.49 2.16 4.51
C ILE A 50 10.40 2.00 5.56
N ALA A 51 10.81 1.84 6.83
CA ALA A 51 9.88 1.77 7.93
C ALA A 51 9.28 3.16 8.21
N MET A 52 7.97 3.24 8.25
CA MET A 52 7.22 4.47 8.50
C MET A 52 6.25 4.28 9.67
N ASN A 53 5.80 5.39 10.23
CA ASN A 53 4.89 5.37 11.38
C ASN A 53 3.44 5.00 11.01
N SER A 54 3.06 5.12 9.74
CA SER A 54 1.72 4.79 9.26
C SER A 54 1.69 4.55 7.75
N CYS A 55 0.70 3.80 7.27
CA CYS A 55 0.44 3.63 5.85
C CYS A 55 0.05 4.97 5.20
N THR A 56 -0.64 5.86 5.90
CA THR A 56 -0.96 7.22 5.42
C THR A 56 0.30 7.99 5.02
N SER A 57 1.31 8.02 5.90
CA SER A 57 2.60 8.67 5.60
C SER A 57 3.33 7.98 4.45
N ALA A 58 3.23 6.65 4.35
CA ALA A 58 3.83 5.89 3.26
C ALA A 58 3.18 6.23 1.91
N LEU A 59 1.86 6.33 1.86
CA LEU A 59 1.12 6.74 0.66
C LEU A 59 1.47 8.16 0.23
N GLU A 60 1.55 9.11 1.16
CA GLU A 60 1.98 10.49 0.85
C GLU A 60 3.41 10.53 0.28
N CYS A 61 4.34 9.78 0.88
CA CYS A 61 5.70 9.68 0.36
C CYS A 61 5.74 9.03 -1.03
N ALA A 62 4.95 7.97 -1.26
CA ALA A 62 4.87 7.31 -2.56
C ALA A 62 4.29 8.25 -3.64
N VAL A 63 3.25 9.00 -3.33
CA VAL A 63 2.68 10.00 -4.25
C VAL A 63 3.68 11.12 -4.53
N LYS A 64 4.38 11.65 -3.51
CA LYS A 64 5.44 12.65 -3.70
C LYS A 64 6.59 12.13 -4.56
N ALA A 65 6.96 10.87 -4.42
CA ALA A 65 8.02 10.23 -5.19
C ALA A 65 7.71 10.13 -6.69
N LEU A 66 6.45 10.31 -7.12
CA LEU A 66 6.10 10.40 -8.54
C LEU A 66 6.76 11.61 -9.23
N GLY A 67 7.14 12.64 -8.46
CA GLY A 67 7.88 13.81 -8.96
C GLY A 67 7.06 14.78 -9.82
N THR A 68 5.77 14.52 -10.02
CA THR A 68 4.87 15.33 -10.86
C THR A 68 3.47 15.36 -10.26
N LYS A 69 2.68 16.38 -10.65
CA LYS A 69 1.28 16.51 -10.26
C LYS A 69 0.37 16.14 -11.43
N GLY A 70 -0.76 15.56 -11.13
CA GLY A 70 -1.74 15.18 -12.13
C GLY A 70 -2.96 14.52 -11.51
N GLU A 71 -3.71 13.79 -12.31
CA GLU A 71 -4.83 12.99 -11.86
C GLU A 71 -4.34 11.61 -11.39
N ILE A 72 -4.76 11.21 -10.20
CA ILE A 72 -4.45 9.89 -9.63
C ILE A 72 -5.77 9.16 -9.40
N ILE A 73 -5.95 8.04 -10.07
CA ILE A 73 -7.15 7.21 -9.93
C ILE A 73 -7.04 6.42 -8.64
N ILE A 74 -8.11 6.46 -7.84
CA ILE A 74 -8.23 5.74 -6.57
C ILE A 74 -9.58 5.03 -6.51
N PRO A 75 -9.74 3.92 -5.75
CA PRO A 75 -11.05 3.31 -5.55
C PRO A 75 -11.98 4.23 -4.78
N SER A 76 -13.28 4.22 -5.12
CA SER A 76 -14.32 4.98 -4.38
C SER A 76 -14.58 4.40 -2.99
N PHE A 77 -14.26 3.14 -2.78
CA PHE A 77 -14.37 2.44 -1.50
C PHE A 77 -12.98 2.12 -0.94
N THR A 78 -12.51 2.98 -0.06
CA THR A 78 -11.17 2.90 0.56
C THR A 78 -11.15 3.69 1.86
N TRP A 79 -10.07 3.57 2.59
CA TRP A 79 -9.81 4.44 3.74
C TRP A 79 -9.54 5.88 3.26
N VAL A 80 -10.03 6.86 4.01
CA VAL A 80 -9.93 8.29 3.64
C VAL A 80 -8.49 8.76 3.39
N SER A 81 -7.51 8.13 4.01
CA SER A 81 -6.09 8.47 3.83
C SER A 81 -5.62 8.31 2.39
N THR A 82 -6.20 7.39 1.61
CA THR A 82 -5.86 7.21 0.19
C THR A 82 -6.14 8.48 -0.61
N ALA A 83 -7.31 9.11 -0.39
CA ALA A 83 -7.67 10.37 -1.04
C ALA A 83 -6.84 11.54 -0.49
N ASN A 84 -6.66 11.60 0.83
CA ASN A 84 -5.91 12.66 1.49
C ASN A 84 -4.43 12.67 1.06
N ALA A 85 -3.80 11.51 0.91
CA ALA A 85 -2.43 11.42 0.41
C ALA A 85 -2.26 12.07 -0.98
N VAL A 86 -3.25 11.88 -1.86
CA VAL A 86 -3.25 12.52 -3.18
C VAL A 86 -3.43 14.04 -3.06
N LEU A 87 -4.40 14.49 -2.26
CA LEU A 87 -4.70 15.92 -2.08
C LEU A 87 -3.55 16.66 -1.41
N ASN A 88 -2.97 16.11 -0.34
CA ASN A 88 -1.85 16.71 0.40
C ASN A 88 -0.58 16.87 -0.48
N CYS A 89 -0.46 16.05 -1.51
CA CYS A 89 0.62 16.17 -2.49
C CYS A 89 0.29 17.11 -3.67
N GLY A 90 -0.87 17.76 -3.64
CA GLY A 90 -1.30 18.72 -4.68
C GLY A 90 -1.71 18.07 -6.00
N SER A 91 -1.99 16.78 -6.00
CA SER A 91 -2.58 16.03 -7.11
C SER A 91 -4.11 15.94 -6.96
N LYS A 92 -4.81 15.55 -8.03
CA LYS A 92 -6.27 15.45 -8.05
C LYS A 92 -6.69 13.98 -7.96
N PRO A 93 -7.41 13.56 -6.91
CA PRO A 93 -7.96 12.22 -6.86
C PRO A 93 -9.15 12.09 -7.83
N ILE A 94 -9.14 11.00 -8.60
CA ILE A 94 -10.23 10.60 -9.49
C ILE A 94 -10.79 9.29 -8.96
N PHE A 95 -12.03 9.30 -8.51
CA PHE A 95 -12.66 8.12 -7.93
C PHE A 95 -13.15 7.17 -9.03
N ALA A 96 -12.62 5.96 -9.04
CA ALA A 96 -13.14 4.88 -9.85
C ALA A 96 -14.02 3.98 -8.99
N ASP A 97 -15.15 3.56 -9.54
CA ASP A 97 -16.05 2.66 -8.85
C ASP A 97 -15.41 1.28 -8.62
N ILE A 98 -15.91 0.56 -7.64
CA ILE A 98 -15.45 -0.78 -7.27
C ILE A 98 -16.32 -1.87 -7.90
N ASP A 99 -15.81 -3.07 -7.95
CA ASP A 99 -16.62 -4.26 -8.20
C ASP A 99 -17.41 -4.62 -6.94
N TYR A 100 -18.71 -4.82 -7.07
CA TYR A 100 -19.62 -5.05 -5.95
C TYR A 100 -19.27 -6.31 -5.16
N LYS A 101 -18.78 -7.37 -5.83
CA LYS A 101 -18.49 -8.66 -5.18
C LYS A 101 -17.15 -8.63 -4.43
N THR A 102 -16.14 -8.03 -5.04
CA THR A 102 -14.78 -8.02 -4.48
C THR A 102 -14.49 -6.80 -3.61
N ARG A 103 -15.26 -5.72 -3.74
CA ARG A 103 -15.00 -4.40 -3.15
C ARG A 103 -13.71 -3.74 -3.63
N ASN A 104 -13.06 -4.35 -4.60
CA ASN A 104 -11.82 -3.87 -5.19
C ASN A 104 -12.07 -3.07 -6.47
N ILE A 105 -11.12 -2.19 -6.78
CA ILE A 105 -11.11 -1.48 -8.07
C ILE A 105 -10.91 -2.50 -9.21
N SER A 106 -11.64 -2.34 -10.31
CA SER A 106 -11.50 -3.21 -11.48
C SER A 106 -10.88 -2.48 -12.66
N LEU A 107 -10.22 -3.24 -13.55
CA LEU A 107 -9.66 -2.67 -14.78
C LEU A 107 -10.72 -1.93 -15.62
N ASN A 108 -11.95 -2.45 -15.66
CA ASN A 108 -13.03 -1.82 -16.43
C ASN A 108 -13.38 -0.44 -15.87
N ASN A 109 -13.42 -0.30 -14.54
CA ASN A 109 -13.72 0.98 -13.90
C ASN A 109 -12.54 1.94 -13.99
N ILE A 110 -11.30 1.46 -13.87
CA ILE A 110 -10.09 2.25 -14.14
C ILE A 110 -10.14 2.87 -15.53
N LYS A 111 -10.42 2.08 -16.58
CA LYS A 111 -10.45 2.55 -17.99
C LYS A 111 -11.45 3.68 -18.23
N LYS A 112 -12.57 3.71 -17.49
CA LYS A 112 -13.57 4.79 -17.59
C LYS A 112 -13.07 6.13 -17.02
N CYS A 113 -12.06 6.08 -16.13
CA CYS A 113 -11.53 7.23 -15.42
C CYS A 113 -10.21 7.76 -15.99
N VAL A 114 -9.56 7.02 -16.90
CA VAL A 114 -8.27 7.43 -17.48
C VAL A 114 -8.46 8.61 -18.43
N THR A 115 -7.64 9.64 -18.24
CA THR A 115 -7.52 10.81 -19.12
C THR A 115 -6.05 11.03 -19.52
N ASN A 116 -5.79 12.02 -20.36
CA ASN A 116 -4.43 12.44 -20.69
C ASN A 116 -3.67 13.11 -19.52
N LYS A 117 -4.36 13.39 -18.41
CA LYS A 117 -3.79 13.93 -17.17
C LYS A 117 -3.52 12.86 -16.12
N THR A 118 -3.90 11.60 -16.38
CA THR A 118 -3.72 10.50 -15.43
C THR A 118 -2.24 10.12 -15.36
N ILE A 119 -1.63 10.27 -14.18
CA ILE A 119 -0.22 9.96 -13.93
C ILE A 119 -0.02 8.66 -13.16
N ALA A 120 -0.98 8.29 -12.32
CA ALA A 120 -0.89 7.08 -11.49
C ALA A 120 -2.26 6.53 -11.11
N ILE A 121 -2.22 5.32 -10.58
CA ILE A 121 -3.36 4.65 -9.94
C ILE A 121 -2.91 4.17 -8.58
N ILE A 122 -3.69 4.43 -7.54
CA ILE A 122 -3.53 3.77 -6.24
C ILE A 122 -4.51 2.60 -6.22
N VAL A 123 -3.98 1.40 -6.09
CA VAL A 123 -4.75 0.17 -5.94
C VAL A 123 -4.80 -0.17 -4.45
N VAL A 124 -5.99 -0.41 -3.91
CA VAL A 124 -6.17 -0.86 -2.53
C VAL A 124 -6.68 -2.29 -2.55
N HIS A 125 -5.98 -3.17 -1.88
CA HIS A 125 -6.35 -4.59 -1.75
C HIS A 125 -7.27 -4.76 -0.54
N PHE A 126 -8.57 -4.56 -0.74
CA PHE A 126 -9.53 -4.47 0.35
C PHE A 126 -9.75 -5.81 1.07
N ALA A 127 -9.79 -5.75 2.41
CA ALA A 127 -10.08 -6.87 3.32
C ALA A 127 -9.24 -8.14 3.07
N GLY A 128 -7.99 -7.98 2.64
CA GLY A 128 -7.10 -9.11 2.38
C GLY A 128 -7.27 -9.76 1.01
N LEU A 129 -8.22 -9.31 0.18
CA LEU A 129 -8.44 -9.83 -1.16
C LEU A 129 -7.64 -9.02 -2.20
N PRO A 130 -6.66 -9.63 -2.90
CA PRO A 130 -5.90 -8.91 -3.92
C PRO A 130 -6.76 -8.45 -5.10
N CYS A 131 -6.49 -7.24 -5.62
CA CYS A 131 -7.00 -6.81 -6.93
C CYS A 131 -6.39 -7.65 -8.06
N ASP A 132 -7.01 -7.67 -9.24
CA ASP A 132 -6.42 -8.31 -10.42
C ASP A 132 -5.22 -7.50 -10.96
N MET A 133 -4.09 -7.64 -10.25
CA MET A 133 -2.86 -6.94 -10.61
C MET A 133 -2.27 -7.39 -11.94
N THR A 134 -2.60 -8.60 -12.40
CA THR A 134 -2.13 -9.10 -13.69
C THR A 134 -2.65 -8.23 -14.84
N GLN A 135 -3.95 -7.95 -14.84
CA GLN A 135 -4.56 -7.10 -15.86
C GLN A 135 -4.24 -5.62 -15.66
N ILE A 136 -4.31 -5.14 -14.41
CA ILE A 136 -4.06 -3.73 -14.07
C ILE A 136 -2.62 -3.33 -14.42
N SER A 137 -1.61 -4.14 -14.03
CA SER A 137 -0.20 -3.84 -14.32
C SER A 137 0.09 -3.80 -15.82
N LYS A 138 -0.46 -4.77 -16.57
CA LYS A 138 -0.31 -4.80 -18.03
C LYS A 138 -0.89 -3.56 -18.70
N PHE A 139 -2.07 -3.13 -18.26
CA PHE A 139 -2.72 -1.91 -18.76
C PHE A 139 -1.91 -0.65 -18.42
N CYS A 140 -1.50 -0.50 -17.17
CA CYS A 140 -0.73 0.65 -16.70
C CYS A 140 0.61 0.77 -17.43
N LYS A 141 1.33 -0.34 -17.59
CA LYS A 141 2.59 -0.38 -18.36
C LYS A 141 2.39 0.07 -19.81
N LYS A 142 1.33 -0.40 -20.48
CA LYS A 142 1.02 -0.01 -21.87
C LYS A 142 0.74 1.49 -22.02
N ASN A 143 0.13 2.12 -20.99
CA ASN A 143 -0.30 3.51 -21.01
C ASN A 143 0.66 4.46 -20.26
N ASN A 144 1.82 3.96 -19.82
CA ASN A 144 2.81 4.71 -19.03
C ASN A 144 2.22 5.34 -17.74
N ILE A 145 1.28 4.64 -17.10
CA ILE A 145 0.65 5.03 -15.85
C ILE A 145 1.37 4.33 -14.70
N LYS A 146 1.75 5.06 -13.66
CA LYS A 146 2.39 4.49 -12.47
C LYS A 146 1.39 3.77 -11.57
N ILE A 147 1.85 2.81 -10.78
CA ILE A 147 1.01 2.08 -9.83
C ILE A 147 1.60 2.24 -8.43
N ILE A 148 0.76 2.63 -7.48
CA ILE A 148 1.01 2.54 -6.05
C ILE A 148 0.07 1.46 -5.51
N GLU A 149 0.62 0.49 -4.77
CA GLU A 149 -0.17 -0.55 -4.11
C GLU A 149 -0.33 -0.22 -2.62
N ASP A 150 -1.55 0.01 -2.18
CA ASP A 150 -1.92 -0.01 -0.77
C ASP A 150 -2.21 -1.45 -0.36
N SER A 151 -1.24 -2.05 0.30
CA SER A 151 -1.29 -3.44 0.78
C SER A 151 -1.45 -3.53 2.31
N ALA A 152 -2.02 -2.50 2.93
CA ALA A 152 -2.17 -2.43 4.39
C ALA A 152 -2.89 -3.65 4.98
N GLU A 153 -3.81 -4.25 4.23
CA GLU A 153 -4.61 -5.39 4.67
C GLU A 153 -4.17 -6.73 4.05
N THR A 154 -3.13 -6.76 3.20
CA THR A 154 -2.74 -7.95 2.44
C THR A 154 -1.31 -8.42 2.67
N LEU A 155 -0.76 -8.17 3.86
CA LEU A 155 0.60 -8.61 4.17
C LEU A 155 0.75 -10.13 3.99
N GLY A 156 1.60 -10.53 3.05
CA GLY A 156 1.86 -11.94 2.74
C GLY A 156 0.91 -12.58 1.73
N ALA A 157 -0.15 -11.89 1.28
CA ALA A 157 -1.01 -12.38 0.21
C ALA A 157 -0.25 -12.42 -1.14
N LYS A 158 -0.67 -13.32 -2.02
CA LYS A 158 -0.01 -13.55 -3.31
C LYS A 158 -1.00 -13.64 -4.45
N ILE A 159 -0.54 -13.22 -5.62
CA ILE A 159 -1.18 -13.46 -6.93
C ILE A 159 -0.14 -14.18 -7.80
N ASN A 160 -0.47 -15.40 -8.27
CA ASN A 160 0.46 -16.20 -9.10
C ASN A 160 1.88 -16.29 -8.48
N SER A 161 1.96 -16.62 -7.20
CA SER A 161 3.20 -16.73 -6.41
C SER A 161 3.96 -15.42 -6.13
N LYS A 162 3.52 -14.28 -6.67
CA LYS A 162 4.09 -12.96 -6.42
C LYS A 162 3.34 -12.24 -5.30
N TYR A 163 4.05 -11.68 -4.33
CA TYR A 163 3.44 -10.96 -3.22
C TYR A 163 2.72 -9.68 -3.67
N THR A 164 1.55 -9.38 -3.05
CA THR A 164 0.95 -8.03 -3.13
C THR A 164 1.93 -6.99 -2.57
N GLY A 165 1.83 -5.76 -3.04
CA GLY A 165 2.79 -4.70 -2.72
C GLY A 165 4.10 -4.78 -3.53
N THR A 166 4.20 -5.69 -4.52
CA THR A 166 5.39 -5.83 -5.37
C THR A 166 5.09 -5.70 -6.86
N PHE A 167 3.86 -5.38 -7.24
CA PHE A 167 3.45 -5.16 -8.64
C PHE A 167 3.57 -3.69 -9.04
N GLY A 168 3.66 -2.79 -8.08
CA GLY A 168 3.72 -1.36 -8.28
C GLY A 168 5.00 -0.89 -8.99
N THR A 169 5.02 0.42 -9.24
CA THR A 169 6.20 1.11 -9.77
C THR A 169 7.02 1.60 -8.56
N GLY A 170 7.96 0.80 -8.14
CA GLY A 170 8.88 1.14 -7.04
C GLY A 170 10.29 1.22 -7.55
#